data_a5eda9b39583fac228e89742523cacc8
#
_entry.id   a5eda9b39583fac228e89742523cacc8
#
_cell.length_a   1.000
_cell.length_b   1.000
_cell.length_c   1.000
_cell.angle_alpha   90.00
_cell.angle_beta   90.00
_cell.angle_gamma   90.00
#
_symmetry.space_group_name_H-M   'P 1'
#
loop_
_entity.id
_entity.type
_entity.pdbx_description
1 polymer ?
#
loop_
_entity_poly.entity_id
_entity_poly.type
_entity_poly.pdbx_seq_one_letter_code
_entity_poly.pdbx_strand_id
1 'polypeptide(L)'
;TIVRGGSPRPIEKFLGGDVPWIKIGDATEADNIYLSSTKEHIIKEGVKNSRLVKEGSLIFANCGVSLGFARIITFDGCIHDGWLAMEDIDKRLDKVFLLQALNQMTGHFRAIAPAGTQPNLNTAIMKAYKQVIPPIELQKEFIRFVHQVNKSKFDTMTFAPIYAIINLYLHTYFYQGGR
;
A
#
# COMPACT_ATOMS: atom_id res chain seq x y z
N THR A 1 -13.06 5.08 0.96
CA THR A 1 -12.91 5.77 -0.35
C THR A 1 -11.56 5.41 -0.98
N ILE A 2 -11.50 5.27 -2.34
CA ILE A 2 -10.25 5.03 -3.08
C ILE A 2 -10.11 6.17 -4.10
N VAL A 3 -9.01 6.88 -4.03
CA VAL A 3 -8.70 8.02 -4.91
C VAL A 3 -7.34 7.82 -5.58
N ARG A 4 -7.17 8.35 -6.79
CA ARG A 4 -5.92 8.26 -7.53
C ARG A 4 -5.01 9.46 -7.27
N GLY A 5 -3.71 9.21 -7.23
CA GLY A 5 -2.69 10.24 -7.27
C GLY A 5 -2.65 11.00 -8.60
N GLY A 6 -1.80 12.00 -8.68
CA GLY A 6 -1.64 12.83 -9.88
C GLY A 6 -0.22 13.33 -10.03
N SER A 7 0.19 13.55 -11.28
CA SER A 7 1.51 14.09 -11.60
C SER A 7 1.36 15.41 -12.34
N PRO A 8 1.84 16.53 -11.79
CA PRO A 8 1.90 17.80 -12.52
C PRO A 8 2.71 17.65 -13.81
N ARG A 9 2.27 18.29 -14.88
CA ARG A 9 2.92 18.18 -16.20
C ARG A 9 3.20 19.55 -16.82
N PRO A 10 4.37 19.77 -17.43
CA PRO A 10 5.57 18.92 -17.34
C PRO A 10 6.17 18.96 -15.93
N ILE A 11 6.64 17.82 -15.42
CA ILE A 11 7.01 17.70 -14.00
C ILE A 11 8.22 18.58 -13.64
N GLU A 12 9.13 18.80 -14.57
CA GLU A 12 10.35 19.59 -14.40
C GLU A 12 10.07 21.03 -13.95
N LYS A 13 8.91 21.57 -14.30
CA LYS A 13 8.49 22.92 -13.89
C LYS A 13 8.00 22.99 -12.44
N PHE A 14 7.75 21.83 -11.82
CA PHE A 14 7.18 21.75 -10.49
C PHE A 14 8.11 21.14 -9.45
N LEU A 15 9.28 20.65 -9.84
CA LEU A 15 10.29 20.10 -8.93
C LEU A 15 11.00 21.22 -8.14
N GLY A 16 11.64 20.83 -7.01
CA GLY A 16 12.51 21.69 -6.21
C GLY A 16 11.78 22.55 -5.18
N GLY A 17 10.52 22.24 -4.84
CA GLY A 17 9.77 22.90 -3.78
C GLY A 17 9.90 22.23 -2.41
N ASP A 18 8.96 22.56 -1.52
CA ASP A 18 8.93 22.07 -0.13
C ASP A 18 7.87 20.99 0.11
N VAL A 19 7.00 20.71 -0.87
CA VAL A 19 5.93 19.72 -0.71
C VAL A 19 6.45 18.34 -1.12
N PRO A 20 6.49 17.36 -0.20
CA PRO A 20 6.94 16.00 -0.51
C PRO A 20 6.15 15.41 -1.68
N TRP A 21 6.85 14.84 -2.67
CA TRP A 21 6.24 14.20 -3.82
C TRP A 21 6.65 12.73 -3.91
N ILE A 22 5.71 11.86 -3.52
CA ILE A 22 5.92 10.45 -3.27
C ILE A 22 5.83 9.66 -4.57
N LYS A 23 6.95 9.07 -4.99
CA LYS A 23 7.02 8.14 -6.12
C LYS A 23 7.09 6.69 -5.63
N ILE A 24 6.82 5.74 -6.52
CA ILE A 24 6.86 4.31 -6.18
C ILE A 24 8.27 3.90 -5.73
N GLY A 25 9.31 4.47 -6.33
CA GLY A 25 10.71 4.19 -5.96
C GLY A 25 11.04 4.47 -4.50
N ASP A 26 10.45 5.52 -3.91
CA ASP A 26 10.68 5.85 -2.50
C ASP A 26 10.20 4.72 -1.56
N ALA A 27 9.09 4.07 -1.92
CA ALA A 27 8.48 3.02 -1.11
C ALA A 27 9.15 1.64 -1.28
N THR A 28 9.94 1.43 -2.32
CA THR A 28 10.70 0.18 -2.49
C THR A 28 11.96 0.15 -1.62
N GLU A 29 12.45 1.31 -1.21
CA GLU A 29 13.60 1.47 -0.33
C GLU A 29 13.21 1.60 1.16
N ALA A 30 11.93 1.85 1.44
CA ALA A 30 11.36 1.97 2.78
C ALA A 30 11.23 0.61 3.48
N ASP A 31 10.84 0.62 4.75
CA ASP A 31 10.44 -0.61 5.41
C ASP A 31 9.15 -1.18 4.78
N ASN A 32 8.76 -2.40 5.19
CA ASN A 32 7.62 -3.09 4.58
C ASN A 32 6.24 -2.53 4.99
N ILE A 33 6.19 -1.58 5.93
CA ILE A 33 4.95 -1.02 6.47
C ILE A 33 4.91 0.49 6.24
N TYR A 34 5.97 1.21 6.66
CA TYR A 34 5.97 2.67 6.71
C TYR A 34 6.89 3.28 5.66
N LEU A 35 6.41 4.37 5.07
CA LEU A 35 7.20 5.27 4.24
C LEU A 35 7.44 6.57 5.02
N SER A 36 8.69 6.82 5.41
CA SER A 36 9.07 7.92 6.29
C SER A 36 9.73 9.12 5.59
N SER A 37 10.05 8.98 4.30
CA SER A 37 10.67 10.06 3.53
C SER A 37 10.46 9.87 2.03
N THR A 38 10.66 10.92 1.26
CA THR A 38 10.70 10.92 -0.21
C THR A 38 11.92 11.69 -0.69
N LYS A 39 12.41 11.35 -1.87
CA LYS A 39 13.58 12.00 -2.48
C LYS A 39 13.24 13.31 -3.17
N GLU A 40 12.04 13.42 -3.71
CA GLU A 40 11.64 14.57 -4.51
C GLU A 40 10.53 15.39 -3.83
N HIS A 41 10.54 16.69 -4.13
CA HIS A 41 9.57 17.64 -3.64
C HIS A 41 9.06 18.48 -4.81
N ILE A 42 7.83 18.95 -4.72
CA ILE A 42 7.22 19.87 -5.69
C ILE A 42 6.90 21.22 -5.05
N ILE A 43 6.81 22.23 -5.89
CA ILE A 43 6.34 23.56 -5.48
C ILE A 43 4.83 23.53 -5.20
N LYS A 44 4.32 24.48 -4.44
CA LYS A 44 2.91 24.57 -4.03
C LYS A 44 1.95 24.62 -5.21
N GLU A 45 2.35 25.25 -6.32
CA GLU A 45 1.57 25.34 -7.55
C GLU A 45 1.30 23.97 -8.20
N GLY A 46 2.17 22.98 -7.95
CA GLY A 46 2.02 21.61 -8.43
C GLY A 46 0.97 20.81 -7.66
N VAL A 47 0.66 21.17 -6.42
CA VAL A 47 -0.24 20.42 -5.54
C VAL A 47 -1.63 20.27 -6.13
N LYS A 48 -2.17 21.30 -6.80
CA LYS A 48 -3.48 21.27 -7.46
C LYS A 48 -3.61 20.22 -8.58
N ASN A 49 -2.47 19.81 -9.15
CA ASN A 49 -2.39 18.81 -10.22
C ASN A 49 -1.89 17.45 -9.70
N SER A 50 -1.74 17.32 -8.39
CA SER A 50 -1.39 16.08 -7.70
C SER A 50 -2.48 15.71 -6.70
N ARG A 51 -2.22 14.76 -5.83
CA ARG A 51 -3.11 14.39 -4.73
C ARG A 51 -2.35 14.54 -3.42
N LEU A 52 -2.70 15.55 -2.65
CA LEU A 52 -2.21 15.68 -1.28
C LEU A 52 -2.90 14.65 -0.39
N VAL A 53 -2.13 13.88 0.34
CA VAL A 53 -2.58 12.91 1.34
C VAL A 53 -1.92 13.22 2.68
N LYS A 54 -2.61 12.85 3.75
CA LYS A 54 -2.18 13.16 5.12
C LYS A 54 -1.35 12.02 5.70
N GLU A 55 -0.53 12.35 6.70
CA GLU A 55 0.11 11.37 7.56
C GLU A 55 -0.89 10.30 8.01
N GLY A 56 -0.46 9.05 8.05
CA GLY A 56 -1.30 7.90 8.36
C GLY A 56 -2.18 7.41 7.20
N SER A 57 -2.10 8.02 6.02
CA SER A 57 -2.79 7.50 4.83
C SER A 57 -2.16 6.20 4.36
N LEU A 58 -3.01 5.26 3.93
CA LEU A 58 -2.60 4.02 3.27
C LEU A 58 -2.60 4.26 1.77
N ILE A 59 -1.44 4.06 1.14
CA ILE A 59 -1.24 4.16 -0.30
C ILE A 59 -0.93 2.80 -0.91
N PHE A 60 -1.38 2.58 -2.15
CA PHE A 60 -1.25 1.32 -2.87
C PHE A 60 -0.70 1.56 -4.28
N ALA A 61 0.38 0.87 -4.64
CA ALA A 61 0.99 0.96 -5.96
C ALA A 61 0.10 0.28 -7.00
N ASN A 62 -0.44 1.06 -7.94
CA ASN A 62 -1.45 0.61 -8.89
C ASN A 62 -0.93 0.34 -10.29
N CYS A 63 0.35 0.57 -10.57
CA CYS A 63 0.90 0.38 -11.91
C CYS A 63 2.35 -0.10 -11.94
N GLY A 64 2.77 -0.58 -13.12
CA GLY A 64 4.13 -0.97 -13.44
C GLY A 64 4.60 -2.24 -12.75
N VAL A 65 5.91 -2.45 -12.74
CA VAL A 65 6.56 -3.63 -12.12
C VAL A 65 6.33 -3.72 -10.62
N SER A 66 6.06 -2.60 -9.99
CA SER A 66 5.80 -2.48 -8.54
C SER A 66 4.31 -2.58 -8.18
N LEU A 67 3.43 -2.88 -9.14
CA LEU A 67 2.00 -3.02 -8.91
C LEU A 67 1.73 -4.04 -7.81
N GLY A 68 0.85 -3.68 -6.87
CA GLY A 68 0.27 -4.62 -5.92
C GLY A 68 0.86 -4.56 -4.51
N PHE A 69 1.58 -3.50 -4.11
CA PHE A 69 1.99 -3.34 -2.72
C PHE A 69 1.46 -2.04 -2.10
N ALA A 70 1.30 -2.04 -0.79
CA ALA A 70 0.81 -0.93 0.01
C ALA A 70 1.86 -0.43 1.01
N ARG A 71 1.74 0.85 1.42
CA ARG A 71 2.50 1.49 2.50
C ARG A 71 1.61 2.46 3.27
N ILE A 72 1.97 2.73 4.51
CA ILE A 72 1.41 3.81 5.33
C ILE A 72 2.43 4.93 5.37
N ILE A 73 2.05 6.14 4.99
CA ILE A 73 2.95 7.30 5.03
C ILE A 73 2.96 7.92 6.43
N THR A 74 4.11 8.45 6.87
CA THR A 74 4.30 9.05 8.19
C THR A 74 4.50 10.58 8.12
N PHE A 75 4.13 11.19 6.99
CA PHE A 75 4.20 12.62 6.74
C PHE A 75 3.14 13.04 5.72
N ASP A 76 2.79 14.31 5.66
CA ASP A 76 1.92 14.87 4.63
C ASP A 76 2.69 14.98 3.30
N GLY A 77 2.07 14.56 2.19
CA GLY A 77 2.73 14.65 0.89
C GLY A 77 1.80 14.42 -0.30
N CYS A 78 2.27 14.79 -1.47
CA CYS A 78 1.57 14.54 -2.72
C CYS A 78 1.99 13.19 -3.29
N ILE A 79 1.02 12.38 -3.73
CA ILE A 79 1.27 11.10 -4.38
C ILE A 79 1.14 11.21 -5.90
N HIS A 80 2.09 10.61 -6.63
CA HIS A 80 2.06 10.60 -8.08
C HIS A 80 0.99 9.63 -8.62
N ASP A 81 0.68 9.68 -9.91
CA ASP A 81 -0.40 8.94 -10.57
C ASP A 81 -0.24 7.40 -10.60
N GLY A 82 0.89 6.87 -10.15
CA GLY A 82 1.12 5.44 -9.89
C GLY A 82 0.61 4.96 -8.54
N TRP A 83 0.02 5.83 -7.72
CA TRP A 83 -0.55 5.51 -6.44
C TRP A 83 -2.07 5.65 -6.39
N LEU A 84 -2.70 4.79 -5.62
CA LEU A 84 -4.04 4.99 -5.07
C LEU A 84 -3.91 5.27 -3.58
N ALA A 85 -4.67 6.23 -3.05
CA ALA A 85 -4.83 6.41 -1.62
C ALA A 85 -6.17 5.81 -1.16
N MET A 86 -6.14 5.16 0.00
CA MET A 86 -7.32 4.63 0.66
C MET A 86 -7.67 5.54 1.84
N GLU A 87 -8.77 6.25 1.71
CA GLU A 87 -9.30 7.20 2.68
C GLU A 87 -10.56 6.62 3.34
N ASP A 88 -10.93 7.11 4.51
CA ASP A 88 -12.14 6.70 5.25
C ASP A 88 -12.25 5.17 5.40
N ILE A 89 -11.15 4.54 5.80
CA ILE A 89 -11.12 3.10 6.05
C ILE A 89 -12.09 2.78 7.19
N ASP A 90 -12.92 1.75 6.99
CA ASP A 90 -13.90 1.28 7.98
C ASP A 90 -13.20 1.03 9.33
N LYS A 91 -13.80 1.54 10.41
CA LYS A 91 -13.25 1.47 11.78
C LYS A 91 -13.09 0.03 12.31
N ARG A 92 -13.77 -0.94 11.69
CA ARG A 92 -13.62 -2.37 11.99
C ARG A 92 -12.33 -2.96 11.42
N LEU A 93 -11.62 -2.23 10.57
CA LEU A 93 -10.44 -2.68 9.84
C LEU A 93 -9.21 -1.88 10.28
N ASP A 94 -8.26 -2.57 10.89
CA ASP A 94 -6.97 -1.98 11.22
C ASP A 94 -6.16 -1.71 9.95
N LYS A 95 -5.49 -0.55 9.87
CA LYS A 95 -4.73 -0.14 8.67
C LYS A 95 -3.52 -1.04 8.40
N VAL A 96 -2.80 -1.47 9.44
CA VAL A 96 -1.64 -2.36 9.29
C VAL A 96 -2.10 -3.74 8.85
N PHE A 97 -3.22 -4.23 9.39
CA PHE A 97 -3.83 -5.47 8.92
C PHE A 97 -4.20 -5.37 7.44
N LEU A 98 -4.91 -4.30 7.04
CA LEU A 98 -5.30 -4.08 5.64
C LEU A 98 -4.07 -4.01 4.73
N LEU A 99 -3.03 -3.28 5.13
CA LEU A 99 -1.77 -3.21 4.39
C LEU A 99 -1.17 -4.60 4.14
N GLN A 100 -1.09 -5.42 5.18
CA GLN A 100 -0.54 -6.78 5.07
C GLN A 100 -1.41 -7.67 4.19
N ALA A 101 -2.74 -7.60 4.33
CA ALA A 101 -3.69 -8.33 3.50
C ALA A 101 -3.55 -7.96 2.01
N LEU A 102 -3.42 -6.67 1.68
CA LEU A 102 -3.19 -6.20 0.31
C LEU A 102 -1.85 -6.68 -0.23
N ASN A 103 -0.77 -6.61 0.56
CA ASN A 103 0.55 -7.05 0.16
C ASN A 103 0.60 -8.57 -0.13
N GLN A 104 -0.16 -9.38 0.61
CA GLN A 104 -0.28 -10.81 0.34
C GLN A 104 -1.01 -11.11 -0.99
N MET A 105 -1.89 -10.21 -1.41
CA MET A 105 -2.67 -10.37 -2.65
C MET A 105 -1.96 -9.79 -3.90
N THR A 106 -0.69 -9.40 -3.82
CA THR A 106 0.07 -8.83 -4.94
C THR A 106 -0.02 -9.69 -6.21
N GLY A 107 0.12 -11.01 -6.10
CA GLY A 107 0.00 -11.93 -7.23
C GLY A 107 -1.39 -11.89 -7.88
N HIS A 108 -2.45 -11.85 -7.07
CA HIS A 108 -3.83 -11.71 -7.55
C HIS A 108 -4.02 -10.37 -8.28
N PHE A 109 -3.58 -9.26 -7.68
CA PHE A 109 -3.70 -7.93 -8.29
C PHE A 109 -2.97 -7.84 -9.63
N ARG A 110 -1.80 -8.47 -9.75
CA ARG A 110 -1.07 -8.55 -11.02
C ARG A 110 -1.81 -9.38 -12.06
N ALA A 111 -2.46 -10.47 -11.64
CA ALA A 111 -3.20 -11.35 -12.55
C ALA A 111 -4.48 -10.70 -13.09
N ILE A 112 -5.17 -9.86 -12.30
CA ILE A 112 -6.41 -9.17 -12.72
C ILE A 112 -6.17 -7.81 -13.38
N ALA A 113 -4.92 -7.31 -13.33
CA ALA A 113 -4.58 -6.05 -13.99
C ALA A 113 -4.75 -6.20 -15.51
N PRO A 114 -5.47 -5.27 -16.18
CA PRO A 114 -5.64 -5.32 -17.62
C PRO A 114 -4.30 -5.40 -18.35
N ALA A 115 -4.22 -6.30 -19.35
CA ALA A 115 -3.05 -6.42 -20.20
C ALA A 115 -2.87 -5.13 -21.01
N GLY A 116 -1.64 -4.66 -21.10
CA GLY A 116 -1.28 -3.45 -21.84
C GLY A 116 0.23 -3.24 -21.80
N THR A 117 0.69 -2.13 -22.36
CA THR A 117 2.12 -1.76 -22.32
C THR A 117 2.63 -1.66 -20.87
N GLN A 118 1.75 -1.29 -19.95
CA GLN A 118 2.02 -1.25 -18.51
C GLN A 118 0.78 -1.70 -17.73
N PRO A 119 0.85 -2.80 -16.94
CA PRO A 119 -0.26 -3.21 -16.09
C PRO A 119 -0.71 -2.07 -15.17
N ASN A 120 -2.01 -1.84 -15.07
CA ASN A 120 -2.56 -0.76 -14.25
C ASN A 120 -3.90 -1.16 -13.64
N LEU A 121 -4.00 -1.06 -12.32
CA LEU A 121 -5.25 -1.22 -11.58
C LEU A 121 -5.91 0.15 -11.40
N ASN A 122 -7.03 0.33 -12.04
CA ASN A 122 -7.82 1.54 -11.85
C ASN A 122 -8.66 1.49 -10.55
N THR A 123 -9.23 2.64 -10.18
CA THR A 123 -10.04 2.74 -8.96
C THR A 123 -11.29 1.86 -8.99
N ALA A 124 -11.87 1.57 -10.17
CA ALA A 124 -13.05 0.72 -10.29
C ALA A 124 -12.73 -0.73 -9.94
N ILE A 125 -11.61 -1.27 -10.45
CA ILE A 125 -11.14 -2.63 -10.12
C ILE A 125 -10.88 -2.74 -8.61
N MET A 126 -10.18 -1.77 -8.03
CA MET A 126 -9.88 -1.79 -6.61
C MET A 126 -11.11 -1.61 -5.72
N LYS A 127 -12.11 -0.85 -6.13
CA LYS A 127 -13.40 -0.73 -5.43
C LYS A 127 -14.23 -2.00 -5.50
N ALA A 128 -14.07 -2.81 -6.54
CA ALA A 128 -14.75 -4.11 -6.68
C ALA A 128 -14.08 -5.22 -5.84
N TYR A 129 -12.83 -5.02 -5.40
CA TYR A 129 -12.13 -5.98 -4.55
C TYR A 129 -12.81 -6.11 -3.19
N LYS A 130 -13.07 -7.35 -2.78
CA LYS A 130 -13.71 -7.65 -1.50
C LYS A 130 -12.67 -8.08 -0.49
N GLN A 131 -12.53 -7.29 0.58
CA GLN A 131 -11.65 -7.59 1.69
C GLN A 131 -12.43 -8.26 2.81
N VAL A 132 -11.96 -9.41 3.27
CA VAL A 132 -12.47 -10.05 4.51
C VAL A 132 -12.06 -9.20 5.71
N ILE A 133 -13.00 -8.98 6.63
CA ILE A 133 -12.78 -8.22 7.87
C ILE A 133 -12.93 -9.18 9.05
N PRO A 134 -11.83 -9.77 9.56
CA PRO A 134 -11.87 -10.58 10.78
C PRO A 134 -12.24 -9.72 12.00
N PRO A 135 -12.69 -10.34 13.12
CA PRO A 135 -12.84 -9.63 14.38
C PRO A 135 -11.58 -8.85 14.75
N ILE A 136 -11.74 -7.64 15.30
CA ILE A 136 -10.63 -6.71 15.55
C ILE A 136 -9.54 -7.31 16.45
N GLU A 137 -9.91 -8.21 17.37
CA GLU A 137 -8.94 -8.87 18.26
C GLU A 137 -8.00 -9.80 17.48
N LEU A 138 -8.50 -10.52 16.48
CA LEU A 138 -7.68 -11.35 15.60
C LEU A 138 -6.76 -10.49 14.71
N GLN A 139 -7.24 -9.34 14.24
CA GLN A 139 -6.38 -8.40 13.51
C GLN A 139 -5.23 -7.90 14.38
N LYS A 140 -5.50 -7.51 15.63
CA LYS A 140 -4.47 -7.06 16.59
C LYS A 140 -3.46 -8.16 16.92
N GLU A 141 -3.91 -9.40 17.07
CA GLU A 141 -3.04 -10.53 17.30
C GLU A 141 -2.09 -10.76 16.14
N PHE A 142 -2.63 -10.76 14.92
CA PHE A 142 -1.84 -10.85 13.69
C PHE A 142 -0.82 -9.71 13.57
N ILE A 143 -1.20 -8.46 13.87
CA ILE A 143 -0.29 -7.31 13.83
C ILE A 143 0.84 -7.44 14.85
N ARG A 144 0.54 -7.88 16.08
CA ARG A 144 1.59 -8.16 17.08
C ARG A 144 2.61 -9.16 16.55
N PHE A 145 2.14 -10.23 15.92
CA PHE A 145 2.98 -11.23 15.29
C PHE A 145 3.84 -10.63 14.17
N VAL A 146 3.27 -9.83 13.26
CA VAL A 146 4.02 -9.14 12.18
C VAL A 146 5.14 -8.27 12.75
N HIS A 147 4.86 -7.50 13.81
CA HIS A 147 5.88 -6.67 14.46
C HIS A 147 6.99 -7.50 15.12
N GLN A 148 6.67 -8.65 15.72
CA GLN A 148 7.66 -9.56 16.28
C GLN A 148 8.58 -10.13 15.19
N VAL A 149 8.00 -10.56 14.07
CA VAL A 149 8.75 -11.07 12.91
C VAL A 149 9.67 -10.00 12.32
N ASN A 150 9.18 -8.77 12.17
CA ASN A 150 9.99 -7.67 11.65
C ASN A 150 11.16 -7.31 12.60
N LYS A 151 10.96 -7.38 13.92
CA LYS A 151 12.04 -7.23 14.90
C LYS A 151 13.09 -8.34 14.78
N SER A 152 12.64 -9.59 14.60
CA SER A 152 13.52 -10.77 14.52
C SER A 152 14.28 -10.88 13.20
N LYS A 153 13.96 -10.09 12.17
CA LYS A 153 14.75 -10.02 10.91
C LYS A 153 16.19 -9.54 11.10
N PHE A 154 16.53 -9.03 12.28
CA PHE A 154 17.91 -8.75 12.68
C PHE A 154 18.66 -10.00 13.19
N ASP A 155 17.96 -11.10 13.53
CA ASP A 155 18.54 -12.38 13.92
C ASP A 155 18.21 -13.44 12.87
N THR A 156 19.17 -13.72 12.04
CA THR A 156 19.13 -14.72 10.96
C THR A 156 18.82 -16.13 11.48
N MET A 157 17.86 -16.82 10.85
CA MET A 157 17.74 -18.30 10.75
C MET A 157 16.47 -19.01 11.25
N THR A 158 15.22 -18.50 11.14
CA THR A 158 14.07 -19.40 11.43
C THR A 158 12.76 -19.04 10.68
N PHE A 159 12.76 -18.69 9.40
CA PHE A 159 11.61 -18.03 8.77
C PHE A 159 10.71 -18.87 7.84
N ALA A 160 11.10 -20.06 7.41
CA ALA A 160 10.26 -20.90 6.53
C ALA A 160 8.91 -21.35 7.17
N PRO A 161 8.83 -21.70 8.48
CA PRO A 161 7.56 -22.11 9.08
C PRO A 161 6.54 -21.00 9.25
N ILE A 162 6.98 -19.78 9.39
CA ILE A 162 6.14 -18.62 9.75
C ILE A 162 5.34 -18.12 8.54
N TYR A 163 5.95 -18.10 7.36
CA TYR A 163 5.24 -17.83 6.11
C TYR A 163 4.15 -18.88 5.81
N ALA A 164 4.41 -20.15 6.16
CA ALA A 164 3.43 -21.22 6.04
C ALA A 164 2.23 -21.03 6.97
N ILE A 165 2.43 -20.56 8.20
CA ILE A 165 1.36 -20.28 9.17
C ILE A 165 0.52 -19.08 8.74
N ILE A 166 1.14 -18.01 8.23
CA ILE A 166 0.43 -16.85 7.70
C ILE A 166 -0.43 -17.26 6.49
N ASN A 167 0.15 -18.02 5.55
CA ASN A 167 -0.57 -18.53 4.40
C ASN A 167 -1.69 -19.51 4.80
N LEU A 168 -1.47 -20.37 5.79
CA LEU A 168 -2.48 -21.29 6.30
C LEU A 168 -3.63 -20.53 6.99
N TYR A 169 -3.32 -19.52 7.79
CA TYR A 169 -4.32 -18.70 8.49
C TYR A 169 -5.15 -17.85 7.49
N LEU A 170 -4.49 -17.21 6.54
CA LEU A 170 -5.15 -16.47 5.48
C LEU A 170 -5.90 -17.40 4.52
N HIS A 171 -5.31 -18.55 4.15
CA HIS A 171 -5.95 -19.53 3.27
C HIS A 171 -7.19 -20.16 3.91
N THR A 172 -7.15 -20.51 5.20
CA THR A 172 -8.30 -21.07 5.92
C THR A 172 -9.45 -20.07 6.00
N TYR A 173 -9.18 -18.78 6.23
CA TYR A 173 -10.19 -17.73 6.28
C TYR A 173 -10.62 -17.19 4.91
N PHE A 174 -9.73 -17.14 3.92
CA PHE A 174 -10.04 -16.59 2.60
C PHE A 174 -10.68 -17.59 1.64
N TYR A 175 -10.37 -18.88 1.75
CA TYR A 175 -10.86 -19.90 0.81
C TYR A 175 -12.03 -20.76 1.34
N GLN A 176 -12.25 -20.85 2.65
CA GLN A 176 -13.40 -21.58 3.21
C GLN A 176 -14.65 -20.73 3.44
N GLY A 177 -14.59 -19.41 3.31
CA GLY A 177 -15.72 -18.48 3.46
C GLY A 177 -16.53 -18.25 2.17
N GLY A 178 -16.23 -18.93 1.11
CA GLY A 178 -16.87 -18.78 -0.21
C GLY A 178 -17.82 -19.92 -0.57
N ARG A 179 -18.78 -20.28 0.33
CA ARG A 179 -19.99 -21.03 -0.01
C ARG A 179 -21.21 -20.31 0.52
#